data_f9f413f086bc2d46425f7f48df2a68a5
#
_entry.id   f9f413f086bc2d46425f7f48df2a68a5
#
_cell.length_a   1.000
_cell.length_b   1.000
_cell.length_c   1.000
_cell.angle_alpha   90.00
_cell.angle_beta   90.00
_cell.angle_gamma   90.00
#
_symmetry.space_group_name_H-M   'P 1'
#
loop_
_entity.id
_entity.type
_entity.pdbx_description
1 polymer ?
#
loop_
_entity_poly.entity_id
_entity_poly.type
_entity_poly.pdbx_seq_one_letter_code
_entity_poly.pdbx_strand_id
1 'polypeptide(L)'
;HAGPESVGRFVDATIAGYLLGAPDGHAKNYSVMLAGALVRLAPLYDVSTGLIPDAAGRLRYRSAAMSIGGEKRFGDVEATHWEKFAQVCRQPVERVRSRVAELAERLPDAFEAALGEVSGAAGERALRSQTLPLVAAVCEETARGLTRSRRVAGRLVTPFLDEFDRGSG
;
A
#
# COMPACT_ATOMS: atom_id res chain seq x y z
N HIS A 1 -11.46 4.24 24.43
CA HIS A 1 -11.61 3.82 23.03
C HIS A 1 -10.85 4.79 22.12
N ALA A 2 -10.13 4.26 21.12
CA ALA A 2 -9.60 5.09 20.04
C ALA A 2 -10.79 5.72 19.31
N GLY A 3 -10.77 7.06 19.15
CA GLY A 3 -11.84 7.78 18.48
C GLY A 3 -11.94 7.45 16.99
N PRO A 4 -13.07 7.79 16.32
CA PRO A 4 -13.26 7.54 14.89
C PRO A 4 -12.14 8.11 14.01
N GLU A 5 -11.52 9.22 14.42
CA GLU A 5 -10.36 9.82 13.75
C GLU A 5 -9.16 8.89 13.72
N SER A 6 -8.86 8.22 14.84
CA SER A 6 -7.73 7.28 14.92
C SER A 6 -7.94 6.04 14.04
N VAL A 7 -9.20 5.56 13.95
CA VAL A 7 -9.54 4.46 13.03
C VAL A 7 -9.39 4.91 11.58
N GLY A 8 -9.84 6.12 11.24
CA GLY A 8 -9.65 6.68 9.89
C GLY A 8 -8.17 6.80 9.52
N ARG A 9 -7.34 7.31 10.42
CA ARG A 9 -5.88 7.38 10.23
C ARG A 9 -5.24 6.00 10.07
N PHE A 10 -5.70 5.01 10.82
CA PHE A 10 -5.21 3.63 10.67
C PHE A 10 -5.58 3.05 9.29
N VAL A 11 -6.80 3.31 8.82
CA VAL A 11 -7.24 2.90 7.47
C VAL A 11 -6.36 3.55 6.40
N ASP A 12 -6.16 4.87 6.48
CA ASP A 12 -5.30 5.61 5.55
C ASP A 12 -3.86 5.09 5.55
N ALA A 13 -3.32 4.84 6.73
CA ALA A 13 -1.96 4.29 6.90
C ALA A 13 -1.82 2.90 6.29
N THR A 14 -2.83 2.04 6.48
CA THR A 14 -2.83 0.69 5.90
C THR A 14 -2.92 0.74 4.37
N ILE A 15 -3.77 1.61 3.82
CA ILE A 15 -3.88 1.80 2.37
C ILE A 15 -2.56 2.32 1.81
N ALA A 16 -2.01 3.40 2.38
CA ALA A 16 -0.76 3.99 1.93
C ALA A 16 0.42 3.00 2.02
N GLY A 17 0.53 2.26 3.12
CA GLY A 17 1.54 1.22 3.29
C GLY A 17 1.44 0.12 2.24
N TYR A 18 0.22 -0.32 1.90
CA TYR A 18 0.01 -1.30 0.84
C TYR A 18 0.43 -0.76 -0.53
N LEU A 19 0.00 0.46 -0.89
CA LEU A 19 0.31 1.09 -2.16
C LEU A 19 1.81 1.39 -2.32
N LEU A 20 2.50 1.73 -1.23
CA LEU A 20 3.96 1.90 -1.20
C LEU A 20 4.72 0.56 -1.22
N GLY A 21 4.02 -0.57 -1.15
CA GLY A 21 4.65 -1.86 -1.05
C GLY A 21 5.43 -2.05 0.25
N ALA A 22 4.95 -1.50 1.38
CA ALA A 22 5.59 -1.61 2.68
C ALA A 22 5.53 -3.06 3.22
N PRO A 23 6.64 -3.79 3.31
CA PRO A 23 6.63 -5.19 3.72
C PRO A 23 6.56 -5.35 5.24
N ASP A 24 6.88 -4.29 5.99
CA ASP A 24 7.00 -4.31 7.45
C ASP A 24 5.92 -3.50 8.18
N GLY A 25 4.83 -3.15 7.50
CA GLY A 25 3.69 -2.43 8.08
C GLY A 25 2.84 -3.31 9.00
N HIS A 26 3.44 -3.91 10.04
CA HIS A 26 2.75 -4.77 11.00
C HIS A 26 2.25 -4.01 12.24
N ALA A 27 1.46 -4.65 13.09
CA ALA A 27 0.81 -4.02 14.24
C ALA A 27 1.77 -3.30 15.22
N LYS A 28 3.03 -3.72 15.31
CA LYS A 28 4.05 -3.09 16.19
C LYS A 28 4.52 -1.72 15.67
N ASN A 29 4.28 -1.40 14.38
CA ASN A 29 4.64 -0.12 13.78
C ASN A 29 3.54 0.94 13.99
N TYR A 30 2.49 0.57 14.74
CA TYR A 30 1.44 1.51 15.12
C TYR A 30 1.48 1.75 16.62
N SER A 31 1.61 3.00 17.02
CA SER A 31 1.60 3.42 18.41
C SER A 31 0.42 4.33 18.70
N VAL A 32 0.03 4.39 19.96
CA VAL A 32 -0.99 5.31 20.43
C VAL A 32 -0.41 6.32 21.39
N MET A 33 -0.85 7.54 21.30
CA MET A 33 -0.55 8.61 22.25
C MET A 33 -1.69 8.72 23.24
N LEU A 34 -1.33 8.77 24.53
CA LEU A 34 -2.27 8.96 25.63
C LEU A 34 -2.11 10.38 26.18
N ALA A 35 -3.19 11.15 26.15
CA ALA A 35 -3.23 12.49 26.74
C ALA A 35 -4.51 12.63 27.57
N GLY A 36 -4.40 12.33 28.87
CA GLY A 36 -5.57 12.23 29.74
C GLY A 36 -6.51 11.11 29.28
N ALA A 37 -7.76 11.45 28.99
CA ALA A 37 -8.77 10.53 28.46
C ALA A 37 -8.70 10.34 26.93
N LEU A 38 -7.85 11.10 26.23
CA LEU A 38 -7.72 11.02 24.78
C LEU A 38 -6.73 9.92 24.39
N VAL A 39 -7.18 9.07 23.46
CA VAL A 39 -6.35 8.05 22.82
C VAL A 39 -6.30 8.36 21.32
N ARG A 40 -5.13 8.68 20.81
CA ARG A 40 -4.93 8.99 19.39
C ARG A 40 -3.87 8.08 18.78
N LEU A 41 -4.04 7.72 17.51
CA LEU A 41 -2.97 7.08 16.75
C LEU A 41 -1.81 8.07 16.64
N ALA A 42 -0.59 7.62 16.95
CA ALA A 42 0.62 8.41 16.76
C ALA A 42 0.83 8.71 15.27
N PRO A 43 1.61 9.75 14.92
CA PRO A 43 2.11 9.90 13.55
C PRO A 43 2.79 8.62 13.08
N LEU A 44 2.67 8.32 11.79
CA LEU A 44 3.35 7.17 11.21
C LEU A 44 4.87 7.36 11.30
N TYR A 45 5.56 6.29 11.61
CA TYR A 45 7.02 6.21 11.64
C TYR A 45 7.45 4.90 10.99
N ASP A 46 8.71 4.82 10.62
CA ASP A 46 9.33 3.62 10.04
C ASP A 46 8.57 3.07 8.81
N VAL A 47 8.06 3.98 7.99
CA VAL A 47 7.41 3.61 6.72
C VAL A 47 8.50 3.44 5.67
N SER A 48 8.68 2.21 5.21
CA SER A 48 9.64 1.86 4.16
C SER A 48 8.93 1.18 3.00
N THR A 49 9.50 1.29 1.80
CA THR A 49 9.06 0.50 0.65
C THR A 49 9.91 -0.76 0.51
N GLY A 50 9.26 -1.87 0.13
CA GLY A 50 9.93 -3.10 -0.29
C GLY A 50 10.01 -3.24 -1.81
N LEU A 51 9.50 -2.26 -2.56
CA LEU A 51 9.54 -2.22 -4.03
C LEU A 51 10.90 -1.69 -4.52
N ILE A 52 11.97 -2.30 -4.00
CA ILE A 52 13.35 -2.01 -4.38
C ILE A 52 13.91 -3.27 -5.02
N PRO A 53 14.11 -3.27 -6.35
CA PRO A 53 14.68 -4.43 -7.05
C PRO A 53 16.17 -4.59 -6.71
N ASP A 54 16.63 -5.83 -6.69
CA ASP A 54 18.06 -6.16 -6.63
C ASP A 54 18.75 -5.88 -7.98
N ALA A 55 20.04 -6.14 -8.06
CA ALA A 55 20.82 -5.95 -9.29
C ALA A 55 20.32 -6.80 -10.49
N ALA A 56 19.56 -7.85 -10.23
CA ALA A 56 18.93 -8.70 -11.25
C ALA A 56 17.45 -8.31 -11.51
N GLY A 57 16.99 -7.17 -10.98
CA GLY A 57 15.62 -6.69 -11.15
C GLY A 57 14.57 -7.40 -10.28
N ARG A 58 14.96 -8.27 -9.35
CA ARG A 58 14.03 -9.09 -8.56
C ARG A 58 13.65 -8.39 -7.27
N LEU A 59 12.36 -8.44 -6.93
CA LEU A 59 11.84 -7.92 -5.66
C LEU A 59 12.00 -8.95 -4.54
N ARG A 60 12.63 -8.53 -3.44
CA ARG A 60 12.76 -9.35 -2.23
C ARG A 60 11.42 -9.54 -1.52
N TYR A 61 10.57 -8.53 -1.52
CA TYR A 61 9.28 -8.53 -0.84
C TYR A 61 8.15 -8.39 -1.85
N ARG A 62 7.14 -9.26 -1.76
CA ARG A 62 5.99 -9.29 -2.67
C ARG A 62 4.66 -9.19 -1.92
N SER A 63 4.73 -9.05 -0.61
CA SER A 63 3.54 -9.05 0.25
C SER A 63 3.70 -8.07 1.40
N ALA A 64 2.59 -7.47 1.80
CA ALA A 64 2.50 -6.70 3.02
C ALA A 64 2.61 -7.60 4.26
N ALA A 65 2.98 -7.04 5.41
CA ALA A 65 3.04 -7.76 6.68
C ALA A 65 1.66 -8.19 7.17
N MET A 66 0.67 -7.30 7.06
CA MET A 66 -0.71 -7.58 7.44
C MET A 66 -1.58 -7.86 6.21
N SER A 67 -2.55 -8.77 6.36
CA SER A 67 -3.52 -9.03 5.30
C SER A 67 -4.61 -7.96 5.24
N ILE A 68 -5.01 -7.62 4.03
CA ILE A 68 -6.17 -6.78 3.75
C ILE A 68 -7.29 -7.70 3.31
N GLY A 69 -8.27 -7.93 4.18
CA GLY A 69 -9.38 -8.81 3.88
C GLY A 69 -9.01 -10.26 3.57
N GLY A 70 -7.83 -10.72 4.00
CA GLY A 70 -7.30 -12.06 3.78
C GLY A 70 -6.21 -12.17 2.71
N GLU A 71 -5.98 -11.13 1.90
CA GLU A 71 -4.92 -11.06 0.89
C GLU A 71 -3.76 -10.17 1.37
N LYS A 72 -2.52 -10.53 1.01
CA LYS A 72 -1.31 -9.79 1.38
C LYS A 72 -0.50 -9.34 0.17
N ARG A 73 -0.63 -10.04 -0.94
CA ARG A 73 0.24 -9.84 -2.10
C ARG A 73 -0.03 -8.48 -2.74
N PHE A 74 1.03 -7.75 -3.04
CA PHE A 74 0.92 -6.47 -3.73
C PHE A 74 0.37 -6.69 -5.15
N GLY A 75 -0.66 -5.92 -5.51
CA GLY A 75 -1.38 -6.04 -6.78
C GLY A 75 -2.56 -7.01 -6.75
N ASP A 76 -2.68 -7.92 -5.75
CA ASP A 76 -3.73 -8.95 -5.71
C ASP A 76 -4.91 -8.58 -4.80
N VAL A 77 -4.85 -7.44 -4.09
CA VAL A 77 -5.95 -6.98 -3.25
C VAL A 77 -7.04 -6.35 -4.10
N GLU A 78 -8.18 -7.02 -4.19
CA GLU A 78 -9.36 -6.63 -4.98
C GLU A 78 -10.43 -5.95 -4.12
N ALA A 79 -11.50 -5.46 -4.75
CA ALA A 79 -12.62 -4.79 -4.11
C ALA A 79 -13.18 -5.58 -2.91
N THR A 80 -13.36 -6.89 -3.05
CA THR A 80 -13.88 -7.76 -1.98
C THR A 80 -12.97 -7.83 -0.76
N HIS A 81 -11.68 -7.68 -0.93
CA HIS A 81 -10.71 -7.64 0.18
C HIS A 81 -10.83 -6.31 0.93
N TRP A 82 -10.95 -5.19 0.22
CA TRP A 82 -11.19 -3.87 0.82
C TRP A 82 -12.55 -3.79 1.54
N GLU A 83 -13.59 -4.45 1.01
CA GLU A 83 -14.89 -4.57 1.68
C GLU A 83 -14.77 -5.30 3.03
N LYS A 84 -14.09 -6.45 3.06
CA LYS A 84 -13.83 -7.18 4.31
C LYS A 84 -13.01 -6.37 5.29
N PHE A 85 -11.99 -5.66 4.80
CA PHE A 85 -11.16 -4.78 5.62
C PHE A 85 -11.99 -3.64 6.22
N ALA A 86 -12.86 -3.01 5.43
CA ALA A 86 -13.78 -1.97 5.90
C ALA A 86 -14.69 -2.49 7.03
N GLN A 87 -15.26 -3.69 6.87
CA GLN A 87 -16.10 -4.33 7.89
C GLN A 87 -15.34 -4.58 9.20
N VAL A 88 -14.12 -5.12 9.12
CA VAL A 88 -13.25 -5.33 10.31
C VAL A 88 -12.94 -4.01 11.00
N CYS A 89 -12.66 -2.94 10.25
CA CYS A 89 -12.41 -1.61 10.78
C CYS A 89 -13.69 -0.86 11.19
N ARG A 90 -14.89 -1.46 11.00
CA ARG A 90 -16.19 -0.83 11.25
C ARG A 90 -16.33 0.51 10.53
N GLN A 91 -15.87 0.56 9.28
CA GLN A 91 -15.98 1.73 8.42
C GLN A 91 -16.97 1.45 7.28
N PRO A 92 -17.66 2.48 6.76
CA PRO A 92 -18.49 2.34 5.57
C PRO A 92 -17.63 1.86 4.39
N VAL A 93 -18.10 0.80 3.70
CA VAL A 93 -17.37 0.17 2.57
C VAL A 93 -17.05 1.20 1.48
N GLU A 94 -18.04 2.00 1.08
CA GLU A 94 -17.85 3.00 0.02
C GLU A 94 -16.82 4.08 0.40
N ARG A 95 -16.75 4.44 1.68
CA ARG A 95 -15.72 5.38 2.17
C ARG A 95 -14.32 4.79 2.01
N VAL A 96 -14.13 3.52 2.37
CA VAL A 96 -12.83 2.85 2.23
C VAL A 96 -12.46 2.70 0.75
N ARG A 97 -13.41 2.27 -0.10
CA ARG A 97 -13.18 2.14 -1.54
C ARG A 97 -12.80 3.48 -2.20
N SER A 98 -13.55 4.54 -1.89
CA SER A 98 -13.24 5.89 -2.40
C SER A 98 -11.86 6.35 -1.93
N ARG A 99 -11.51 6.04 -0.68
CA ARG A 99 -10.20 6.43 -0.14
C ARG A 99 -9.05 5.65 -0.77
N VAL A 100 -9.24 4.36 -1.06
CA VAL A 100 -8.26 3.55 -1.82
C VAL A 100 -8.05 4.14 -3.21
N ALA A 101 -9.13 4.46 -3.91
CA ALA A 101 -9.05 5.06 -5.24
C ALA A 101 -8.31 6.41 -5.22
N GLU A 102 -8.68 7.30 -4.28
CA GLU A 102 -8.04 8.61 -4.11
C GLU A 102 -6.54 8.49 -3.82
N LEU A 103 -6.16 7.61 -2.90
CA LEU A 103 -4.74 7.44 -2.54
C LEU A 103 -3.96 6.78 -3.68
N ALA A 104 -4.54 5.82 -4.40
CA ALA A 104 -3.91 5.19 -5.55
C ALA A 104 -3.65 6.19 -6.70
N GLU A 105 -4.56 7.15 -6.89
CA GLU A 105 -4.38 8.21 -7.89
C GLU A 105 -3.27 9.21 -7.50
N ARG A 106 -3.22 9.59 -6.22
CA ARG A 106 -2.35 10.69 -5.77
C ARG A 106 -0.95 10.27 -5.35
N LEU A 107 -0.76 9.01 -4.97
CA LEU A 107 0.47 8.56 -4.34
C LEU A 107 1.69 8.62 -5.25
N PRO A 108 1.62 8.27 -6.55
CA PRO A 108 2.77 8.39 -7.45
C PRO A 108 3.33 9.82 -7.51
N ASP A 109 2.45 10.80 -7.68
CA ASP A 109 2.85 12.21 -7.75
C ASP A 109 3.40 12.71 -6.41
N ALA A 110 2.78 12.31 -5.30
CA ALA A 110 3.27 12.64 -3.97
C ALA A 110 4.65 12.03 -3.68
N PHE A 111 4.89 10.81 -4.13
CA PHE A 111 6.18 10.14 -4.02
C PHE A 111 7.25 10.86 -4.87
N GLU A 112 6.91 11.23 -6.10
CA GLU A 112 7.80 11.99 -6.97
C GLU A 112 8.14 13.37 -6.39
N ALA A 113 7.16 14.09 -5.85
CA ALA A 113 7.36 15.36 -5.18
C ALA A 113 8.31 15.23 -3.98
N ALA A 114 8.11 14.23 -3.14
CA ALA A 114 9.00 13.95 -1.99
C ALA A 114 10.44 13.62 -2.43
N LEU A 115 10.63 12.92 -3.54
CA LEU A 115 11.96 12.69 -4.13
C LEU A 115 12.60 14.02 -4.59
N GLY A 116 11.80 14.98 -5.03
CA GLY A 116 12.28 16.34 -5.37
C GLY A 116 12.85 17.09 -4.18
N GLU A 117 12.25 16.93 -2.99
CA GLU A 117 12.72 17.57 -1.75
C GLU A 117 14.07 17.04 -1.26
N VAL A 118 14.41 15.79 -1.61
CA VAL A 118 15.70 15.15 -1.26
C VAL A 118 16.64 15.01 -2.46
N SER A 119 16.46 15.86 -3.46
CA SER A 119 17.26 15.84 -4.70
C SER A 119 18.74 15.92 -4.39
N GLY A 120 19.52 15.03 -5.01
CA GLY A 120 20.96 14.90 -4.79
C GLY A 120 21.37 14.04 -3.60
N ALA A 121 20.41 13.56 -2.78
CA ALA A 121 20.70 12.60 -1.73
C ALA A 121 21.09 11.22 -2.31
N ALA A 122 21.90 10.48 -1.55
CA ALA A 122 22.29 9.13 -1.94
C ALA A 122 21.04 8.24 -2.11
N GLY A 123 20.94 7.56 -3.26
CA GLY A 123 19.81 6.66 -3.59
C GLY A 123 18.60 7.34 -4.23
N GLU A 124 18.48 8.67 -4.24
CA GLU A 124 17.33 9.37 -4.85
C GLU A 124 17.13 8.95 -6.31
N ARG A 125 18.19 8.92 -7.10
CA ARG A 125 18.14 8.53 -8.51
C ARG A 125 17.64 7.08 -8.69
N ALA A 126 18.08 6.15 -7.83
CA ALA A 126 17.62 4.77 -7.87
C ALA A 126 16.14 4.66 -7.50
N LEU A 127 15.69 5.38 -6.47
CA LEU A 127 14.27 5.42 -6.10
C LEU A 127 13.40 5.97 -7.24
N ARG A 128 13.85 7.04 -7.89
CA ARG A 128 13.13 7.66 -9.01
C ARG A 128 13.04 6.73 -10.23
N SER A 129 14.14 6.06 -10.60
CA SER A 129 14.19 5.25 -11.81
C SER A 129 13.67 3.82 -11.64
N GLN A 130 13.74 3.26 -10.44
CA GLN A 130 13.42 1.85 -10.19
C GLN A 130 12.17 1.68 -9.31
N THR A 131 12.03 2.46 -8.24
CA THR A 131 10.96 2.28 -7.26
C THR A 131 9.68 3.01 -7.64
N LEU A 132 9.78 4.27 -8.09
CA LEU A 132 8.59 5.05 -8.46
C LEU A 132 7.73 4.37 -9.53
N PRO A 133 8.28 3.78 -10.63
CA PRO A 133 7.48 3.02 -11.59
C PRO A 133 6.75 1.83 -10.96
N LEU A 134 7.37 1.14 -10.00
CA LEU A 134 6.75 0.01 -9.29
C LEU A 134 5.62 0.46 -8.36
N VAL A 135 5.80 1.58 -7.66
CA VAL A 135 4.73 2.20 -6.85
C VAL A 135 3.56 2.58 -7.75
N ALA A 136 3.80 3.26 -8.86
CA ALA A 136 2.76 3.64 -9.82
C ALA A 136 1.99 2.41 -10.32
N ALA A 137 2.69 1.37 -10.64
CA ALA A 137 2.08 0.14 -11.13
C ALA A 137 1.24 -0.60 -10.05
N VAL A 138 1.66 -0.64 -8.78
CA VAL A 138 0.83 -1.16 -7.68
C VAL A 138 -0.43 -0.30 -7.51
N CYS A 139 -0.32 1.02 -7.62
CA CYS A 139 -1.45 1.94 -7.56
C CYS A 139 -2.46 1.70 -8.70
N GLU A 140 -1.99 1.57 -9.95
CA GLU A 140 -2.83 1.28 -11.10
C GLU A 140 -3.54 -0.07 -10.98
N GLU A 141 -2.83 -1.13 -10.59
CA GLU A 141 -3.43 -2.44 -10.43
C GLU A 141 -4.47 -2.43 -9.30
N THR A 142 -4.19 -1.74 -8.20
CA THR A 142 -5.15 -1.56 -7.11
C THR A 142 -6.41 -0.82 -7.59
N ALA A 143 -6.27 0.27 -8.33
CA ALA A 143 -7.40 1.01 -8.89
C ALA A 143 -8.22 0.14 -9.86
N ARG A 144 -7.57 -0.64 -10.72
CA ARG A 144 -8.22 -1.62 -11.60
C ARG A 144 -8.96 -2.71 -10.80
N GLY A 145 -8.35 -3.20 -9.72
CA GLY A 145 -8.94 -4.21 -8.82
C GLY A 145 -10.23 -3.73 -8.15
N LEU A 146 -10.39 -2.42 -7.89
CA LEU A 146 -11.62 -1.86 -7.32
C LEU A 146 -12.82 -1.92 -8.29
N THR A 147 -12.57 -1.93 -9.59
CA THR A 147 -13.61 -1.92 -10.64
C THR A 147 -13.93 -3.31 -11.17
N ARG A 148 -13.08 -4.30 -10.93
CA ARG A 148 -13.35 -5.68 -11.34
C ARG A 148 -14.53 -6.24 -10.55
N SER A 149 -15.67 -6.31 -11.22
CA SER A 149 -16.84 -7.02 -10.73
C SER A 149 -16.51 -8.52 -10.65
N ARG A 150 -16.97 -9.17 -9.59
CA ARG A 150 -16.85 -10.60 -9.29
C ARG A 150 -17.06 -11.47 -10.54
N ARG A 151 -16.02 -11.77 -11.30
CA ARG A 151 -16.04 -12.87 -12.26
C ARG A 151 -15.32 -14.07 -11.64
N VAL A 152 -16.17 -15.05 -11.26
CA VAL A 152 -15.92 -16.49 -11.16
C VAL A 152 -14.46 -16.93 -11.04
N ALA A 153 -14.21 -17.68 -9.94
CA ALA A 153 -13.05 -18.49 -9.65
C ALA A 153 -12.34 -19.06 -10.90
N GLY A 154 -11.36 -18.31 -11.38
CA GLY A 154 -10.35 -18.78 -12.31
C GLY A 154 -9.09 -18.06 -11.89
N ARG A 155 -8.11 -18.84 -11.46
CA ARG A 155 -6.79 -18.42 -11.02
C ARG A 155 -6.18 -17.47 -12.06
N LEU A 156 -6.44 -16.18 -11.95
CA LEU A 156 -5.63 -15.17 -12.62
C LEU A 156 -4.35 -15.05 -11.78
N VAL A 157 -3.32 -15.75 -12.24
CA VAL A 157 -1.94 -15.39 -11.92
C VAL A 157 -1.79 -13.97 -12.45
N THR A 158 -1.68 -12.98 -11.57
CA THR A 158 -1.35 -11.62 -12.00
C THR A 158 0.10 -11.63 -12.44
N PRO A 159 0.37 -11.44 -13.74
CA PRO A 159 1.73 -11.54 -14.27
C PRO A 159 2.60 -10.38 -13.81
N PHE A 160 2.00 -9.37 -13.19
CA PHE A 160 2.59 -8.06 -13.00
C PHE A 160 3.94 -8.07 -12.25
N LEU A 161 4.02 -8.72 -11.10
CA LEU A 161 5.29 -8.84 -10.38
C LEU A 161 6.17 -9.97 -10.93
N ASP A 162 5.57 -10.93 -11.65
CA ASP A 162 6.28 -12.05 -12.28
C ASP A 162 6.88 -11.67 -13.65
N GLU A 163 6.35 -10.64 -14.33
CA GLU A 163 6.95 -10.09 -15.56
C GLU A 163 8.27 -9.38 -15.30
N PHE A 164 8.42 -8.71 -14.16
CA PHE A 164 9.68 -8.11 -13.76
C PHE A 164 10.79 -9.14 -13.51
N ASP A 165 10.44 -10.38 -13.13
CA ASP A 165 11.42 -11.46 -12.94
C ASP A 165 11.83 -12.15 -14.25
N ARG A 166 11.08 -11.99 -15.37
CA ARG A 166 11.33 -12.69 -16.65
C ARG A 166 12.10 -11.88 -17.68
N GLY A 167 12.31 -10.60 -17.44
CA GLY A 167 12.94 -9.68 -18.38
C GLY A 167 14.46 -9.68 -18.39
N SER A 168 15.13 -10.61 -17.70
CA SER A 168 16.58 -10.71 -17.59
C SER A 168 17.05 -12.14 -17.89
N GLY A 169 16.74 -12.63 -19.07
CA GLY A 169 17.28 -13.84 -19.67
C GLY A 169 18.07 -13.48 -20.93
#